data_146bd6641920580f2e62f5e55763499f
#
_entry.id   146bd6641920580f2e62f5e55763499f
#
_cell.length_a   1.000
_cell.length_b   1.000
_cell.length_c   1.000
_cell.angle_alpha   90.00
_cell.angle_beta   90.00
_cell.angle_gamma   90.00
#
_symmetry.space_group_name_H-M   'P 1'
#
loop_
_entity.id
_entity.type
_entity.pdbx_description
1 polymer ?
#
loop_
_entity_poly.entity_id
_entity_poly.type
_entity_poly.pdbx_seq_one_letter_code
_entity_poly.pdbx_strand_id
1 'polypeptide(L)'
;VFLPDVKSGNILAADYVLEYRNTKLAVVEAKSVLRELTEGVGQAKDYAGKLSIRFGYATNGKGVYCVDMQTGVEGELPAFPGPEALWQATFAVENVWRNRLAAIPFEDKGGYFQGRYYQDIAIERALAALAEGRNRMLLTLATGTGKTFIAFQLAWKLFHSRWNLTDWKTGA
;
A
#
# COMPACT_ATOMS: atom_id res chain seq x y z
N VAL A 1 9.85 5.53 1.03
CA VAL A 1 9.32 5.45 2.43
C VAL A 1 10.42 4.92 3.32
N PHE A 2 10.76 5.67 4.39
CA PHE A 2 11.75 5.23 5.37
C PHE A 2 11.08 4.33 6.42
N LEU A 3 11.61 3.13 6.60
CA LEU A 3 11.13 2.17 7.59
C LEU A 3 12.21 1.97 8.67
N PRO A 4 11.98 2.38 9.93
CA PRO A 4 12.92 2.07 10.99
C PRO A 4 12.94 0.56 11.27
N ASP A 5 14.09 -0.07 11.17
CA ASP A 5 14.31 -1.42 11.67
C ASP A 5 14.56 -1.35 13.17
N VAL A 6 13.57 -1.77 13.94
CA VAL A 6 13.61 -1.72 15.42
C VAL A 6 14.66 -2.68 16.01
N LYS A 7 15.15 -3.65 15.24
CA LYS A 7 16.11 -4.66 15.73
C LYS A 7 17.57 -4.29 15.47
N SER A 8 17.88 -3.53 14.42
CA SER A 8 19.26 -3.24 14.02
C SER A 8 19.65 -1.77 14.09
N GLY A 9 18.71 -0.87 14.38
CA GLY A 9 18.94 0.58 14.33
C GLY A 9 19.16 1.11 12.90
N ASN A 10 19.07 0.25 11.88
CA ASN A 10 19.18 0.66 10.49
C ASN A 10 17.85 1.19 9.96
N ILE A 11 17.91 2.29 9.24
CA ILE A 11 16.77 2.82 8.50
C ILE A 11 16.68 2.03 7.19
N LEU A 12 15.65 1.20 7.06
CA LEU A 12 15.34 0.56 5.81
C LEU A 12 14.51 1.52 4.95
N ALA A 13 15.00 1.82 3.76
CA ALA A 13 14.33 2.68 2.80
C ALA A 13 14.19 1.91 1.49
N ALA A 14 12.95 1.71 1.01
CA ALA A 14 12.73 1.29 -0.36
C ALA A 14 13.09 2.44 -1.31
N ASP A 15 13.73 2.16 -2.42
CA ASP A 15 14.09 3.20 -3.39
C ASP A 15 12.82 3.88 -3.94
N TYR A 16 11.80 3.06 -4.29
CA TYR A 16 10.51 3.59 -4.74
C TYR A 16 9.35 2.79 -4.17
N VAL A 17 8.23 3.48 -3.94
CA VAL A 17 6.92 2.88 -3.67
C VAL A 17 5.98 3.32 -4.77
N LEU A 18 5.40 2.37 -5.48
CA LEU A 18 4.44 2.64 -6.54
C LEU A 18 3.05 2.76 -5.92
N GLU A 19 2.44 3.91 -6.14
CA GLU A 19 1.11 4.23 -5.64
C GLU A 19 0.16 4.53 -6.80
N TYR A 20 -1.05 4.00 -6.72
CA TYR A 20 -2.12 4.30 -7.64
C TYR A 20 -3.45 4.37 -6.88
N ARG A 21 -4.28 5.37 -7.18
CA ARG A 21 -5.55 5.62 -6.48
C ARG A 21 -5.36 5.68 -4.95
N ASN A 22 -4.37 6.44 -4.49
CA ASN A 22 -3.99 6.58 -3.07
C ASN A 22 -3.74 5.24 -2.34
N THR A 23 -3.35 4.20 -3.07
CA THR A 23 -3.04 2.88 -2.53
C THR A 23 -1.66 2.45 -2.99
N LYS A 24 -0.84 2.01 -2.05
CA LYS A 24 0.50 1.49 -2.32
C LYS A 24 0.37 0.08 -2.89
N LEU A 25 0.82 -0.13 -4.11
CA LEU A 25 0.65 -1.39 -4.85
C LEU A 25 1.94 -2.20 -4.97
N ALA A 26 3.08 -1.54 -5.03
CA ALA A 26 4.36 -2.21 -5.16
C ALA A 26 5.50 -1.42 -4.54
N VAL A 27 6.59 -2.13 -4.24
CA VAL A 27 7.90 -1.55 -3.93
C VAL A 27 8.88 -1.86 -5.05
N VAL A 28 9.85 -0.98 -5.27
CA VAL A 28 10.93 -1.19 -6.23
C VAL A 28 12.26 -0.97 -5.53
N GLU A 29 13.15 -1.93 -5.68
CA GLU A 29 14.56 -1.83 -5.31
C GLU A 29 15.39 -1.70 -6.58
N ALA A 30 16.15 -0.62 -6.69
CA ALA A 30 16.97 -0.32 -7.86
C ALA A 30 18.46 -0.54 -7.56
N LYS A 31 19.12 -1.30 -8.40
CA LYS A 31 20.58 -1.53 -8.32
C LYS A 31 21.29 -0.91 -9.50
N SER A 32 22.58 -0.71 -9.35
CA SER A 32 23.44 -0.27 -10.47
C SER A 32 23.33 -1.24 -11.64
N VAL A 33 23.44 -0.70 -12.86
CA VAL A 33 23.46 -1.45 -14.12
C VAL A 33 24.57 -2.51 -14.20
N LEU A 34 25.58 -2.41 -13.34
CA LEU A 34 26.70 -3.36 -13.22
C LEU A 34 26.41 -4.53 -12.27
N ARG A 35 25.25 -4.50 -11.58
CA ARG A 35 24.85 -5.55 -10.64
C ARG A 35 23.91 -6.55 -11.31
N GLU A 36 23.88 -7.77 -10.74
CA GLU A 36 22.91 -8.77 -11.16
C GLU A 36 21.48 -8.33 -10.84
N LEU A 37 20.55 -8.64 -11.74
CA LEU A 37 19.14 -8.25 -11.60
C LEU A 37 18.52 -8.74 -10.29
N THR A 38 18.92 -9.93 -9.86
CA THR A 38 18.38 -10.61 -8.66
C THR A 38 18.97 -10.09 -7.34
N GLU A 39 20.03 -9.29 -7.37
CA GLU A 39 20.70 -8.81 -6.15
C GLU A 39 19.77 -7.96 -5.24
N GLY A 40 18.81 -7.26 -5.83
CA GLY A 40 17.82 -6.46 -5.11
C GLY A 40 16.59 -7.22 -4.59
N VAL A 41 16.41 -8.48 -5.00
CA VAL A 41 15.16 -9.24 -4.74
C VAL A 41 14.91 -9.44 -3.25
N GLY A 42 15.93 -9.78 -2.46
CA GLY A 42 15.81 -9.95 -1.02
C GLY A 42 15.30 -8.67 -0.33
N GLN A 43 15.89 -7.52 -0.69
CA GLN A 43 15.48 -6.22 -0.14
C GLN A 43 14.05 -5.85 -0.57
N ALA A 44 13.69 -6.09 -1.84
CA ALA A 44 12.33 -5.86 -2.32
C ALA A 44 11.30 -6.70 -1.56
N LYS A 45 11.60 -7.99 -1.28
CA LYS A 45 10.76 -8.87 -0.44
C LYS A 45 10.61 -8.32 0.99
N ASP A 46 11.70 -7.89 1.61
CA ASP A 46 11.69 -7.35 2.98
C ASP A 46 10.83 -6.09 3.06
N TYR A 47 10.96 -5.18 2.10
CA TYR A 47 10.15 -3.96 2.05
C TYR A 47 8.69 -4.24 1.77
N ALA A 48 8.39 -5.09 0.80
CA ALA A 48 7.03 -5.51 0.48
C ALA A 48 6.35 -6.15 1.69
N GLY A 49 7.04 -7.03 2.40
CA GLY A 49 6.55 -7.66 3.63
C GLY A 49 6.27 -6.66 4.74
N LYS A 50 7.20 -5.73 5.02
CA LYS A 50 7.04 -4.70 6.06
C LYS A 50 5.90 -3.73 5.76
N LEU A 51 5.73 -3.33 4.50
CA LEU A 51 4.66 -2.45 4.07
C LEU A 51 3.33 -3.18 3.82
N SER A 52 3.31 -4.50 3.93
CA SER A 52 2.15 -5.34 3.57
C SER A 52 1.68 -5.13 2.13
N ILE A 53 2.62 -4.89 1.23
CA ILE A 53 2.39 -4.70 -0.20
C ILE A 53 2.57 -6.03 -0.93
N ARG A 54 1.70 -6.30 -1.91
CA ARG A 54 1.71 -7.58 -2.63
C ARG A 54 2.89 -7.74 -3.56
N PHE A 55 3.29 -6.68 -4.29
CA PHE A 55 4.33 -6.81 -5.31
C PHE A 55 5.63 -6.15 -4.88
N GLY A 56 6.73 -6.91 -5.03
CA GLY A 56 8.09 -6.41 -4.94
C GLY A 56 8.79 -6.49 -6.30
N TYR A 57 9.47 -5.44 -6.70
CA TYR A 57 10.28 -5.42 -7.92
C TYR A 57 11.73 -5.14 -7.59
N ALA A 58 12.62 -5.82 -8.29
CA ALA A 58 14.03 -5.46 -8.38
C ALA A 58 14.36 -5.05 -9.81
N THR A 59 15.23 -4.06 -9.98
CA THR A 59 15.71 -3.62 -11.30
C THR A 59 17.15 -3.17 -11.23
N ASN A 60 17.87 -3.35 -12.34
CA ASN A 60 19.21 -2.78 -12.55
C ASN A 60 19.24 -1.85 -13.78
N GLY A 61 18.07 -1.39 -14.24
CA GLY A 61 17.92 -0.53 -15.40
C GLY A 61 17.94 -1.28 -16.75
N LYS A 62 18.35 -2.56 -16.78
CA LYS A 62 18.29 -3.40 -17.99
C LYS A 62 17.15 -4.39 -17.97
N GLY A 63 16.76 -4.85 -16.78
CA GLY A 63 15.70 -5.81 -16.57
C GLY A 63 14.81 -5.45 -15.38
N VAL A 64 13.70 -6.15 -15.25
CA VAL A 64 12.75 -6.06 -14.15
C VAL A 64 12.50 -7.46 -13.62
N TYR A 65 12.69 -7.67 -12.33
CA TYR A 65 12.34 -8.91 -11.64
C TYR A 65 11.18 -8.64 -10.71
N CYS A 66 10.14 -9.47 -10.79
CA CYS A 66 8.91 -9.34 -9.99
C CYS A 66 8.83 -10.46 -8.97
N VAL A 67 8.31 -10.13 -7.79
CA VAL A 67 7.92 -11.08 -6.75
C VAL A 67 6.49 -10.78 -6.35
N ASP A 68 5.60 -11.77 -6.47
CA ASP A 68 4.26 -11.74 -5.89
C ASP A 68 4.31 -12.35 -4.48
N MET A 69 4.25 -11.52 -3.46
CA MET A 69 4.31 -11.92 -2.05
C MET A 69 3.12 -12.75 -1.60
N GLN A 70 2.01 -12.72 -2.35
CA GLN A 70 0.81 -13.49 -2.03
C GLN A 70 0.88 -14.93 -2.53
N THR A 71 1.40 -15.12 -3.74
CA THR A 71 1.45 -16.44 -4.39
C THR A 71 2.83 -17.09 -4.27
N GLY A 72 3.87 -16.32 -3.98
CA GLY A 72 5.26 -16.77 -4.00
C GLY A 72 5.84 -16.92 -5.42
N VAL A 73 5.07 -16.58 -6.46
CA VAL A 73 5.56 -16.63 -7.85
C VAL A 73 6.51 -15.46 -8.08
N GLU A 74 7.67 -15.76 -8.66
CA GLU A 74 8.66 -14.75 -8.98
C GLU A 74 9.36 -15.03 -10.30
N GLY A 75 9.86 -13.99 -10.97
CA GLY A 75 10.56 -14.10 -12.23
C GLY A 75 10.77 -12.77 -12.93
N GLU A 76 11.51 -12.85 -14.05
CA GLU A 76 11.77 -11.69 -14.89
C GLU A 76 10.51 -11.27 -15.68
N LEU A 77 10.35 -9.97 -15.84
CA LEU A 77 9.31 -9.36 -16.66
C LEU A 77 9.95 -8.53 -17.79
N PRO A 78 9.29 -8.45 -18.95
CA PRO A 78 9.77 -7.62 -20.07
C PRO A 78 9.75 -6.13 -19.75
N ALA A 79 8.85 -5.68 -18.85
CA ALA A 79 8.72 -4.30 -18.40
C ALA A 79 7.88 -4.22 -17.11
N PHE A 80 7.90 -3.07 -16.44
CA PHE A 80 6.96 -2.79 -15.35
C PHE A 80 5.52 -2.78 -15.86
N PRO A 81 4.57 -3.37 -15.12
CA PRO A 81 3.16 -3.26 -15.46
C PRO A 81 2.69 -1.80 -15.32
N GLY A 82 1.74 -1.41 -16.16
CA GLY A 82 1.08 -0.11 -16.01
C GLY A 82 0.25 -0.05 -14.72
N PRO A 83 -0.11 1.17 -14.26
CA PRO A 83 -0.81 1.36 -12.98
C PRO A 83 -2.12 0.58 -12.89
N GLU A 84 -2.91 0.58 -13.97
CA GLU A 84 -4.19 -0.13 -14.03
C GLU A 84 -4.00 -1.65 -14.00
N ALA A 85 -3.01 -2.17 -14.73
CA ALA A 85 -2.69 -3.60 -14.72
C ALA A 85 -2.23 -4.07 -13.33
N LEU A 86 -1.43 -3.25 -12.64
CA LEU A 86 -0.98 -3.52 -11.28
C LEU A 86 -2.15 -3.47 -10.28
N TRP A 87 -3.08 -2.53 -10.47
CA TRP A 87 -4.31 -2.46 -9.68
C TRP A 87 -5.17 -3.72 -9.84
N GLN A 88 -5.43 -4.12 -11.09
CA GLN A 88 -6.19 -5.33 -11.39
C GLN A 88 -5.51 -6.60 -10.89
N ALA A 89 -4.19 -6.70 -11.00
CA ALA A 89 -3.43 -7.82 -10.44
C ALA A 89 -3.53 -7.86 -8.91
N THR A 90 -3.53 -6.70 -8.24
CA THR A 90 -3.67 -6.62 -6.78
C THR A 90 -5.09 -6.96 -6.33
N PHE A 91 -6.08 -6.48 -7.06
CA PHE A 91 -7.51 -6.59 -6.73
C PHE A 91 -8.26 -7.29 -7.86
N ALA A 92 -8.15 -8.62 -7.90
CA ALA A 92 -8.75 -9.45 -8.96
C ALA A 92 -10.28 -9.32 -9.08
N VAL A 93 -10.97 -8.97 -7.98
CA VAL A 93 -12.42 -8.76 -7.96
C VAL A 93 -12.70 -7.28 -7.82
N GLU A 94 -13.48 -6.74 -8.75
CA GLU A 94 -13.90 -5.35 -8.67
C GLU A 94 -14.82 -5.11 -7.47
N ASN A 95 -14.56 -4.02 -6.75
CA ASN A 95 -15.34 -3.65 -5.58
C ASN A 95 -15.57 -2.13 -5.59
N VAL A 96 -16.83 -1.75 -5.76
CA VAL A 96 -17.24 -0.34 -5.87
C VAL A 96 -16.81 0.46 -4.63
N TRP A 97 -16.96 -0.10 -3.45
CA TRP A 97 -16.58 0.60 -2.21
C TRP A 97 -15.08 0.74 -2.07
N ARG A 98 -14.31 -0.29 -2.40
CA ARG A 98 -12.83 -0.18 -2.46
C ARG A 98 -12.41 0.95 -3.38
N ASN A 99 -12.96 1.02 -4.58
CA ASN A 99 -12.61 2.04 -5.57
C ASN A 99 -12.97 3.45 -5.07
N ARG A 100 -14.13 3.61 -4.41
CA ARG A 100 -14.55 4.89 -3.84
C ARG A 100 -13.68 5.33 -2.66
N LEU A 101 -13.39 4.43 -1.73
CA LEU A 101 -12.53 4.71 -0.58
C LEU A 101 -11.09 5.01 -1.00
N ALA A 102 -10.59 4.32 -2.03
CA ALA A 102 -9.28 4.58 -2.62
C ALA A 102 -9.22 5.94 -3.33
N ALA A 103 -10.32 6.42 -3.92
CA ALA A 103 -10.35 7.73 -4.57
C ALA A 103 -10.20 8.92 -3.59
N ILE A 104 -10.44 8.70 -2.29
CA ILE A 104 -10.30 9.76 -1.27
C ILE A 104 -8.87 9.74 -0.74
N PRO A 105 -8.07 10.81 -0.90
CA PRO A 105 -6.74 10.90 -0.31
C PRO A 105 -6.81 10.94 1.22
N PHE A 106 -5.70 10.66 1.88
CA PHE A 106 -5.55 10.93 3.30
C PHE A 106 -5.60 12.44 3.55
N GLU A 107 -6.17 12.83 4.68
CA GLU A 107 -6.08 14.21 5.15
C GLU A 107 -4.71 14.45 5.79
N ASP A 108 -3.88 15.25 5.15
CA ASP A 108 -2.50 15.52 5.55
C ASP A 108 -2.23 16.98 5.93
N LYS A 109 -3.28 17.81 6.00
CA LYS A 109 -3.18 19.26 6.25
C LYS A 109 -2.21 19.97 5.30
N GLY A 110 -2.25 19.62 4.01
CA GLY A 110 -1.37 20.21 3.01
C GLY A 110 0.07 19.74 3.12
N GLY A 111 0.30 18.47 3.51
CA GLY A 111 1.60 17.85 3.61
C GLY A 111 2.29 17.96 4.98
N TYR A 112 1.68 18.67 5.94
CA TYR A 112 2.25 18.81 7.29
C TYR A 112 2.10 17.55 8.15
N PHE A 113 1.19 16.66 7.81
CA PHE A 113 0.90 15.48 8.62
C PHE A 113 1.05 14.20 7.79
N GLN A 114 2.23 13.60 7.83
CA GLN A 114 2.46 12.31 7.19
C GLN A 114 2.16 11.17 8.16
N GLY A 115 1.30 10.25 7.74
CA GLY A 115 1.04 9.01 8.47
C GLY A 115 2.30 8.14 8.58
N ARG A 116 2.41 7.38 9.66
CA ARG A 116 3.44 6.37 9.79
C ARG A 116 3.01 5.11 9.04
N TYR A 117 3.94 4.37 8.46
CA TYR A 117 3.64 3.20 7.62
C TYR A 117 2.66 2.21 8.26
N TYR A 118 2.78 1.94 9.57
CA TYR A 118 1.89 1.01 10.27
C TYR A 118 0.47 1.58 10.46
N GLN A 119 0.32 2.91 10.51
CA GLN A 119 -0.97 3.58 10.54
C GLN A 119 -1.68 3.42 9.19
N ASP A 120 -0.94 3.62 8.10
CA ASP A 120 -1.45 3.41 6.74
C ASP A 120 -1.94 1.96 6.57
N ILE A 121 -1.11 0.97 6.96
CA ILE A 121 -1.48 -0.45 6.92
C ILE A 121 -2.77 -0.72 7.72
N ALA A 122 -2.88 -0.15 8.92
CA ALA A 122 -4.07 -0.33 9.77
C ALA A 122 -5.33 0.26 9.11
N ILE A 123 -5.21 1.45 8.52
CA ILE A 123 -6.31 2.13 7.83
C ILE A 123 -6.71 1.35 6.58
N GLU A 124 -5.75 0.98 5.73
CA GLU A 124 -6.01 0.23 4.50
C GLU A 124 -6.70 -1.12 4.77
N ARG A 125 -6.23 -1.87 5.77
CA ARG A 125 -6.87 -3.13 6.19
C ARG A 125 -8.29 -2.94 6.71
N ALA A 126 -8.53 -1.88 7.49
CA ALA A 126 -9.85 -1.56 8.00
C ALA A 126 -10.80 -1.19 6.85
N LEU A 127 -10.36 -0.36 5.90
CA LEU A 127 -11.15 0.03 4.74
C LEU A 127 -11.42 -1.16 3.80
N ALA A 128 -10.45 -2.06 3.61
CA ALA A 128 -10.65 -3.29 2.84
C ALA A 128 -11.72 -4.18 3.47
N ALA A 129 -11.66 -4.39 4.79
CA ALA A 129 -12.66 -5.16 5.52
C ALA A 129 -14.07 -4.54 5.42
N LEU A 130 -14.17 -3.21 5.50
CA LEU A 130 -15.44 -2.49 5.29
C LEU A 130 -15.96 -2.68 3.86
N ALA A 131 -15.10 -2.56 2.86
CA ALA A 131 -15.47 -2.75 1.46
C ALA A 131 -15.95 -4.20 1.17
N GLU A 132 -15.47 -5.17 1.93
CA GLU A 132 -15.92 -6.58 1.92
C GLU A 132 -17.22 -6.82 2.71
N GLY A 133 -17.80 -5.78 3.30
CA GLY A 133 -19.05 -5.89 4.09
C GLY A 133 -18.86 -6.37 5.52
N ARG A 134 -17.63 -6.39 6.03
CA ARG A 134 -17.37 -6.74 7.44
C ARG A 134 -17.90 -5.65 8.36
N ASN A 135 -18.71 -6.01 9.34
CA ASN A 135 -19.31 -5.07 10.29
C ASN A 135 -18.62 -5.03 11.66
N ARG A 136 -17.61 -5.87 11.86
CA ARG A 136 -16.79 -5.91 13.08
C ARG A 136 -15.33 -6.14 12.74
N MET A 137 -14.45 -5.37 13.36
CA MET A 137 -13.00 -5.52 13.24
C MET A 137 -12.32 -5.11 14.55
N LEU A 138 -11.19 -5.70 14.84
CA LEU A 138 -10.36 -5.35 15.99
C LEU A 138 -9.01 -4.83 15.49
N LEU A 139 -8.66 -3.62 15.91
CA LEU A 139 -7.35 -3.02 15.69
C LEU A 139 -6.57 -3.01 17.01
N THR A 140 -5.54 -3.83 17.11
CA THR A 140 -4.68 -3.88 18.29
C THR A 140 -3.42 -3.05 18.05
N LEU A 141 -3.27 -1.98 18.82
CA LEU A 141 -2.20 -1.00 18.69
C LEU A 141 -1.68 -0.61 20.07
N ALA A 142 -0.36 -0.48 20.23
CA ALA A 142 0.26 -0.03 21.45
C ALA A 142 -0.16 1.41 21.82
N THR A 143 0.07 1.80 23.06
CA THR A 143 -0.12 3.19 23.51
C THR A 143 0.86 4.11 22.79
N GLY A 144 0.41 5.32 22.42
CA GLY A 144 1.24 6.30 21.70
C GLY A 144 1.40 6.08 20.19
N THR A 145 0.79 5.03 19.61
CA THR A 145 0.88 4.75 18.18
C THR A 145 -0.02 5.63 17.29
N GLY A 146 -0.77 6.57 17.89
CA GLY A 146 -1.63 7.48 17.15
C GLY A 146 -2.98 6.88 16.74
N LYS A 147 -3.62 6.13 17.64
CA LYS A 147 -4.96 5.56 17.41
C LYS A 147 -5.98 6.60 16.95
N THR A 148 -5.93 7.81 17.54
CA THR A 148 -6.80 8.94 17.17
C THR A 148 -6.61 9.35 15.71
N PHE A 149 -5.38 9.36 15.21
CA PHE A 149 -5.10 9.63 13.80
C PHE A 149 -5.73 8.58 12.90
N ILE A 150 -5.58 7.30 13.23
CA ILE A 150 -6.20 6.20 12.48
C ILE A 150 -7.73 6.35 12.45
N ALA A 151 -8.34 6.59 13.61
CA ALA A 151 -9.79 6.78 13.71
C ALA A 151 -10.26 8.00 12.89
N PHE A 152 -9.50 9.10 12.93
CA PHE A 152 -9.79 10.30 12.15
C PHE A 152 -9.73 10.01 10.64
N GLN A 153 -8.68 9.35 10.16
CA GLN A 153 -8.53 9.03 8.73
C GLN A 153 -9.62 8.08 8.23
N LEU A 154 -10.02 7.10 9.05
CA LEU A 154 -11.15 6.23 8.73
C LEU A 154 -12.44 7.05 8.60
N ALA A 155 -12.74 7.89 9.58
CA ALA A 155 -13.91 8.77 9.54
C ALA A 155 -13.89 9.72 8.34
N TRP A 156 -12.73 10.31 8.03
CA TRP A 156 -12.51 11.17 6.87
C TRP A 156 -12.85 10.46 5.56
N LYS A 157 -12.26 9.29 5.31
CA LYS A 157 -12.49 8.53 4.08
C LYS A 157 -13.94 8.04 3.97
N LEU A 158 -14.55 7.60 5.07
CA LEU A 158 -15.95 7.17 5.11
C LEU A 158 -16.91 8.33 4.82
N PHE A 159 -16.66 9.49 5.41
CA PHE A 159 -17.46 10.69 5.20
C PHE A 159 -17.41 11.16 3.74
N HIS A 160 -16.20 11.33 3.20
CA HIS A 160 -16.03 11.83 1.84
C HIS A 160 -16.42 10.81 0.76
N SER A 161 -16.33 9.50 1.03
CA SER A 161 -16.83 8.47 0.15
C SER A 161 -18.35 8.27 0.23
N ARG A 162 -19.04 8.97 1.15
CA ARG A 162 -20.46 8.81 1.43
C ARG A 162 -20.84 7.37 1.76
N TRP A 163 -20.09 6.76 2.66
CA TRP A 163 -20.34 5.39 3.11
C TRP A 163 -21.73 5.25 3.73
N ASN A 164 -22.45 4.19 3.35
CA ASN A 164 -23.82 3.88 3.82
C ASN A 164 -24.91 4.90 3.50
N LEU A 165 -24.68 5.86 2.62
CA LEU A 165 -25.77 6.69 2.11
C LEU A 165 -26.47 5.99 0.95
N THR A 166 -27.80 5.93 1.00
CA THR A 166 -28.62 5.29 -0.02
C THR A 166 -28.65 6.09 -1.32
N ASP A 167 -28.49 7.40 -1.23
CA ASP A 167 -28.57 8.38 -2.31
C ASP A 167 -27.21 8.87 -2.82
N TRP A 168 -26.12 8.23 -2.41
CA TRP A 168 -24.77 8.66 -2.78
C TRP A 168 -24.52 8.80 -4.29
N LYS A 169 -25.28 8.06 -5.11
CA LYS A 169 -25.19 8.11 -6.57
C LYS A 169 -25.78 9.41 -7.15
N THR A 170 -26.76 9.98 -6.50
CA THR A 170 -27.46 11.19 -6.95
C THR A 170 -26.80 12.49 -6.47
N GLY A 171 -25.82 12.39 -5.61
CA GLY A 171 -25.13 13.57 -5.09
C GLY A 171 -25.91 14.39 -4.06
N ALA A 172 -27.06 13.88 -3.60
CA ALA A 172 -27.88 14.51 -2.57
C ALA A 172 -27.29 14.33 -1.16
#